data_94d545fef51e073fad3d02cbeef2d8a0
#
_entry.id   94d545fef51e073fad3d02cbeef2d8a0
#
_cell.length_a   1.000
_cell.length_b   1.000
_cell.length_c   1.000
_cell.angle_alpha   90.00
_cell.angle_beta   90.00
_cell.angle_gamma   90.00
#
_symmetry.space_group_name_H-M   'P 1'
#
loop_
_entity.id
_entity.type
_entity.pdbx_description
1 polymer ?
#
loop_
_entity_poly.entity_id
_entity_poly.type
_entity_poly.pdbx_seq_one_letter_code
_entity_poly.pdbx_strand_id
1 'polypeptide(L)'
;DTLQARGDFHRILYWRELFLREGGQLKFITQTASEMHDGFSNIRVIAATGAEGIYLHGTKVNNWWLDGEIDKAEDYLKCMRDCGVQVGIGSHIPEVFDYVEDKGWDVDFYMTCFYNLHKQKRESTLVDPFNKGANEEFNEADPPKMIQIIQNTDRMCLAFKILAAGRRC
;
A
#
# COMPACT_ATOMS: atom_id res chain seq x y z
N ASP A 1 14.50 10.34 -8.72
CA ASP A 1 13.35 9.50 -9.12
C ASP A 1 13.00 8.50 -8.02
N THR A 2 11.76 7.98 -8.04
CA THR A 2 11.27 7.03 -7.06
C THR A 2 10.64 5.83 -7.75
N LEU A 3 11.05 4.62 -7.37
CA LEU A 3 10.42 3.37 -7.75
C LEU A 3 9.45 2.93 -6.65
N GLN A 4 8.20 2.69 -7.01
CA GLN A 4 7.25 2.01 -6.16
C GLN A 4 7.03 0.59 -6.69
N ALA A 5 7.27 -0.41 -5.85
CA ALA A 5 7.09 -1.81 -6.22
C ALA A 5 6.90 -2.68 -4.97
N ARG A 6 6.64 -3.97 -5.19
CA ARG A 6 6.63 -4.95 -4.12
C ARG A 6 8.08 -5.26 -3.68
N GLY A 7 8.36 -5.18 -2.37
CA GLY A 7 9.72 -5.20 -1.83
C GLY A 7 10.37 -6.57 -1.68
N ASP A 8 9.64 -7.66 -1.88
CA ASP A 8 10.12 -9.04 -1.78
C ASP A 8 10.26 -9.75 -3.14
N PHE A 9 10.06 -9.04 -4.25
CA PHE A 9 10.26 -9.60 -5.59
C PHE A 9 11.71 -9.49 -6.04
N HIS A 10 12.46 -10.63 -5.98
CA HIS A 10 13.88 -10.62 -6.32
C HIS A 10 14.20 -10.14 -7.72
N ARG A 11 13.30 -10.29 -8.69
CA ARG A 11 13.52 -9.76 -10.04
C ARG A 11 13.58 -8.24 -10.03
N ILE A 12 12.71 -7.57 -9.28
CA ILE A 12 12.69 -6.11 -9.14
C ILE A 12 13.93 -5.65 -8.37
N LEU A 13 14.26 -6.34 -7.27
CA LEU A 13 15.46 -6.05 -6.48
C LEU A 13 16.74 -6.21 -7.31
N TYR A 14 16.82 -7.25 -8.14
CA TYR A 14 17.93 -7.47 -9.05
C TYR A 14 18.08 -6.35 -10.08
N TRP A 15 17.00 -5.92 -10.73
CA TRP A 15 17.05 -4.82 -11.68
C TRP A 15 17.40 -3.47 -11.02
N ARG A 16 16.87 -3.23 -9.81
CA ARG A 16 17.25 -2.06 -9.02
C ARG A 16 18.73 -2.07 -8.73
N GLU A 17 19.28 -3.20 -8.29
CA GLU A 17 20.71 -3.35 -8.03
C GLU A 17 21.58 -3.08 -9.27
N LEU A 18 21.20 -3.62 -10.41
CA LEU A 18 21.91 -3.33 -11.67
C LEU A 18 21.87 -1.85 -11.99
N PHE A 19 20.70 -1.20 -11.89
CA PHE A 19 20.55 0.22 -12.15
C PHE A 19 21.46 1.09 -11.24
N LEU A 20 21.52 0.74 -9.96
CA LEU A 20 22.37 1.45 -9.00
C LEU A 20 23.86 1.24 -9.30
N ARG A 21 24.27 0.04 -9.70
CA ARG A 21 25.67 -0.27 -10.11
C ARG A 21 26.12 0.52 -11.35
N GLU A 22 25.20 0.80 -12.26
CA GLU A 22 25.45 1.63 -13.44
C GLU A 22 25.44 3.14 -13.11
N GLY A 23 25.43 3.51 -11.85
CA GLY A 23 25.45 4.89 -11.38
C GLY A 23 24.08 5.58 -11.31
N GLY A 24 23.01 4.83 -11.48
CA GLY A 24 21.64 5.33 -11.31
C GLY A 24 21.34 5.71 -9.86
N GLN A 25 20.44 6.67 -9.68
CA GLN A 25 19.95 7.10 -8.35
C GLN A 25 18.44 6.91 -8.30
N LEU A 26 17.98 6.10 -7.35
CA LEU A 26 16.57 5.73 -7.25
C LEU A 26 16.17 5.51 -5.80
N LYS A 27 15.22 6.29 -5.32
CA LYS A 27 14.53 6.02 -4.07
C LYS A 27 13.58 4.82 -4.24
N PHE A 28 13.40 4.04 -3.18
CA PHE A 28 12.57 2.85 -3.23
C PHE A 28 11.50 2.88 -2.15
N ILE A 29 10.24 2.98 -2.60
CA ILE A 29 9.06 2.84 -1.75
C ILE A 29 8.42 1.49 -2.08
N THR A 30 8.10 0.70 -1.08
CA THR A 30 7.65 -0.67 -1.29
C THR A 30 6.44 -1.05 -0.46
N GLN A 31 5.69 -2.00 -0.97
CA GLN A 31 4.55 -2.59 -0.27
C GLN A 31 4.93 -3.91 0.41
N THR A 32 4.25 -4.19 1.53
CA THR A 32 4.30 -5.49 2.19
C THR A 32 3.59 -6.56 1.35
N ALA A 33 3.91 -7.83 1.59
CA ALA A 33 3.21 -8.97 1.01
C ALA A 33 1.92 -9.26 1.78
N SER A 34 0.77 -9.10 1.14
CA SER A 34 -0.54 -9.30 1.79
C SER A 34 -0.83 -10.76 2.14
N GLU A 35 -0.23 -11.71 1.40
CA GLU A 35 -0.38 -13.15 1.57
C GLU A 35 0.58 -13.76 2.60
N MET A 36 1.59 -13.02 3.08
CA MET A 36 2.53 -13.54 4.06
C MET A 36 1.88 -13.68 5.43
N HIS A 37 2.00 -14.89 6.03
CA HIS A 37 1.55 -15.13 7.40
C HIS A 37 2.36 -14.30 8.41
N ASP A 38 3.69 -14.35 8.30
CA ASP A 38 4.59 -13.53 9.11
C ASP A 38 4.89 -12.20 8.42
N GLY A 39 3.98 -11.25 8.59
CA GLY A 39 4.12 -9.92 8.03
C GLY A 39 5.22 -9.09 8.70
N PHE A 40 5.57 -9.38 9.95
CA PHE A 40 6.66 -8.68 10.65
C PHE A 40 8.02 -9.08 10.07
N SER A 41 8.25 -10.37 9.79
CA SER A 41 9.45 -10.82 9.09
C SER A 41 9.53 -10.26 7.68
N ASN A 42 8.40 -10.18 6.97
CA ASN A 42 8.33 -9.55 5.65
C ASN A 42 8.78 -8.09 5.70
N ILE A 43 8.30 -7.30 6.67
CA ILE A 43 8.70 -5.89 6.86
C ILE A 43 10.21 -5.78 7.06
N ARG A 44 10.80 -6.58 7.96
CA ARG A 44 12.24 -6.55 8.25
C ARG A 44 13.08 -6.92 7.04
N VAL A 45 12.67 -7.93 6.28
CA VAL A 45 13.34 -8.33 5.03
C VAL A 45 13.30 -7.21 4.00
N ILE A 46 12.14 -6.59 3.82
CA ILE A 46 11.97 -5.48 2.88
C ILE A 46 12.81 -4.27 3.30
N ALA A 47 12.80 -3.90 4.58
CA ALA A 47 13.61 -2.81 5.09
C ALA A 47 15.11 -3.04 4.83
N ALA A 48 15.58 -4.29 5.01
CA ALA A 48 16.99 -4.66 4.76
C ALA A 48 17.40 -4.55 3.27
N THR A 49 16.44 -4.43 2.33
CA THR A 49 16.75 -4.17 0.91
C THR A 49 17.13 -2.70 0.63
N GLY A 50 17.11 -1.83 1.64
CA GLY A 50 17.37 -0.40 1.48
C GLY A 50 16.15 0.36 0.95
N ALA A 51 14.94 -0.03 1.36
CA ALA A 51 13.75 0.75 1.13
C ALA A 51 13.76 2.03 1.98
N GLU A 52 13.48 3.18 1.40
CA GLU A 52 13.29 4.43 2.14
C GLU A 52 11.91 4.53 2.79
N GLY A 53 10.90 3.87 2.18
CA GLY A 53 9.55 3.82 2.73
C GLY A 53 8.89 2.46 2.49
N ILE A 54 8.11 2.02 3.48
CA ILE A 54 7.32 0.80 3.40
C ILE A 54 5.87 1.15 3.73
N TYR A 55 4.93 0.65 2.94
CA TYR A 55 3.53 0.77 3.27
C TYR A 55 2.83 -0.58 3.41
N LEU A 56 1.90 -0.62 4.34
CA LEU A 56 1.05 -1.77 4.56
C LEU A 56 0.09 -1.92 3.38
N HIS A 57 0.11 -3.10 2.75
CA HIS A 57 -0.63 -3.35 1.51
C HIS A 57 -2.15 -3.27 1.70
N GLY A 58 -2.81 -2.54 0.81
CA GLY A 58 -4.25 -2.25 0.89
C GLY A 58 -5.16 -3.47 1.01
N THR A 59 -4.84 -4.60 0.39
CA THR A 59 -5.64 -5.83 0.52
C THR A 59 -5.72 -6.29 1.99
N LYS A 60 -4.59 -6.28 2.72
CA LYS A 60 -4.54 -6.67 4.11
C LYS A 60 -5.30 -5.68 5.00
N VAL A 61 -5.06 -4.39 4.78
CA VAL A 61 -5.73 -3.29 5.49
C VAL A 61 -7.24 -3.34 5.30
N ASN A 62 -7.70 -3.47 4.06
CA ASN A 62 -9.12 -3.50 3.75
C ASN A 62 -9.82 -4.74 4.30
N ASN A 63 -9.14 -5.91 4.30
CA ASN A 63 -9.71 -7.11 4.91
C ASN A 63 -9.89 -6.92 6.42
N TRP A 64 -8.91 -6.34 7.12
CA TRP A 64 -9.03 -6.03 8.55
C TRP A 64 -10.11 -4.99 8.82
N TRP A 65 -10.26 -3.98 7.94
CA TRP A 65 -11.37 -3.03 8.05
C TRP A 65 -12.73 -3.72 7.98
N LEU A 66 -12.93 -4.59 6.99
CA LEU A 66 -14.17 -5.35 6.82
C LEU A 66 -14.46 -6.33 7.95
N ASP A 67 -13.41 -6.81 8.65
CA ASP A 67 -13.53 -7.69 9.81
C ASP A 67 -13.72 -6.94 11.14
N GLY A 68 -13.62 -5.61 11.15
CA GLY A 68 -13.58 -4.83 12.38
C GLY A 68 -12.28 -5.00 13.17
N GLU A 69 -11.20 -5.42 12.53
CA GLU A 69 -9.90 -5.75 13.12
C GLU A 69 -8.78 -4.77 12.71
N ILE A 70 -9.14 -3.60 12.22
CA ILE A 70 -8.19 -2.62 11.65
C ILE A 70 -7.07 -2.21 12.61
N ASP A 71 -7.32 -2.25 13.92
CA ASP A 71 -6.31 -1.92 14.95
C ASP A 71 -5.07 -2.82 14.89
N LYS A 72 -5.16 -4.00 14.28
CA LYS A 72 -3.99 -4.86 14.01
C LYS A 72 -2.94 -4.17 13.13
N ALA A 73 -3.34 -3.19 12.33
CA ALA A 73 -2.42 -2.46 11.47
C ALA A 73 -1.38 -1.67 12.28
N GLU A 74 -1.75 -1.15 13.45
CA GLU A 74 -0.88 -0.32 14.27
C GLU A 74 0.44 -1.02 14.64
N ASP A 75 0.40 -2.31 15.00
CA ASP A 75 1.60 -3.08 15.33
C ASP A 75 2.54 -3.25 14.13
N TYR A 76 1.98 -3.36 12.92
CA TYR A 76 2.75 -3.42 11.68
C TYR A 76 3.41 -2.07 11.35
N LEU A 77 2.67 -0.97 11.56
CA LEU A 77 3.21 0.39 11.37
C LEU A 77 4.35 0.66 12.36
N LYS A 78 4.20 0.27 13.63
CA LYS A 78 5.28 0.33 14.65
C LYS A 78 6.50 -0.49 14.22
N CYS A 79 6.30 -1.70 13.71
CA CYS A 79 7.41 -2.53 13.21
C CYS A 79 8.14 -1.87 12.03
N MET A 80 7.45 -1.18 11.14
CA MET A 80 8.09 -0.40 10.07
C MET A 80 8.90 0.76 10.64
N ARG A 81 8.35 1.50 11.61
CA ARG A 81 9.03 2.59 12.29
C ARG A 81 10.32 2.12 12.98
N ASP A 82 10.27 0.96 13.66
CA ASP A 82 11.43 0.34 14.31
C ASP A 82 12.53 -0.06 13.31
N CYS A 83 12.17 -0.31 12.04
CA CYS A 83 13.12 -0.54 10.96
C CYS A 83 13.77 0.75 10.42
N GLY A 84 13.37 1.93 10.89
CA GLY A 84 13.95 3.21 10.51
C GLY A 84 13.55 3.70 9.12
N VAL A 85 12.43 3.23 8.58
CA VAL A 85 11.90 3.62 7.27
C VAL A 85 10.72 4.59 7.40
N GLN A 86 10.40 5.32 6.33
CA GLN A 86 9.13 6.05 6.27
C GLN A 86 7.96 5.05 6.26
N VAL A 87 6.94 5.34 7.05
CA VAL A 87 5.82 4.45 7.32
C VAL A 87 4.61 4.86 6.50
N GLY A 88 4.07 3.94 5.72
CA GLY A 88 2.88 4.18 4.92
C GLY A 88 1.76 3.17 5.16
N ILE A 89 0.55 3.56 4.80
CA ILE A 89 -0.60 2.67 4.75
C ILE A 89 -1.35 2.87 3.44
N GLY A 90 -1.79 1.77 2.83
CA GLY A 90 -2.56 1.78 1.58
C GLY A 90 -3.98 1.30 1.79
N SER A 91 -4.95 1.94 1.13
CA SER A 91 -6.34 1.50 1.15
C SER A 91 -7.09 1.87 -0.14
N HIS A 92 -8.16 1.09 -0.41
CA HIS A 92 -9.20 1.39 -1.40
C HIS A 92 -10.42 2.05 -0.74
N ILE A 93 -10.44 2.10 0.60
CA ILE A 93 -11.57 2.53 1.42
C ILE A 93 -11.19 3.86 2.06
N PRO A 94 -11.85 4.97 1.69
CA PRO A 94 -11.54 6.31 2.22
C PRO A 94 -11.63 6.37 3.75
N GLU A 95 -12.61 5.74 4.36
CA GLU A 95 -12.89 5.74 5.79
C GLU A 95 -11.74 5.14 6.64
N VAL A 96 -10.86 4.34 6.02
CA VAL A 96 -9.64 3.84 6.68
C VAL A 96 -8.69 4.98 6.98
N PHE A 97 -8.55 5.95 6.08
CA PHE A 97 -7.65 7.09 6.29
C PHE A 97 -8.18 8.03 7.37
N ASP A 98 -9.49 8.31 7.38
CA ASP A 98 -10.13 9.08 8.45
C ASP A 98 -9.88 8.40 9.81
N TYR A 99 -10.04 7.08 9.87
CA TYR A 99 -9.78 6.32 11.10
C TYR A 99 -8.32 6.43 11.57
N VAL A 100 -7.36 6.34 10.65
CA VAL A 100 -5.92 6.49 10.95
C VAL A 100 -5.61 7.88 11.50
N GLU A 101 -6.22 8.94 10.93
CA GLU A 101 -6.09 10.31 11.42
C GLU A 101 -6.72 10.48 12.82
N ASP A 102 -7.94 9.99 13.03
CA ASP A 102 -8.66 10.06 14.30
C ASP A 102 -7.92 9.34 15.43
N LYS A 103 -7.27 8.23 15.12
CA LYS A 103 -6.43 7.47 16.07
C LYS A 103 -5.06 8.10 16.29
N GLY A 104 -4.65 9.04 15.44
CA GLY A 104 -3.32 9.66 15.52
C GLY A 104 -2.18 8.67 15.30
N TRP A 105 -2.36 7.67 14.41
CA TRP A 105 -1.32 6.69 14.14
C TRP A 105 -0.09 7.33 13.49
N ASP A 106 1.10 6.84 13.83
CA ASP A 106 2.39 7.34 13.35
C ASP A 106 2.65 6.85 11.91
N VAL A 107 2.12 7.61 10.94
CA VAL A 107 2.21 7.35 9.50
C VAL A 107 2.76 8.58 8.79
N ASP A 108 3.69 8.41 7.86
CA ASP A 108 4.29 9.50 7.08
C ASP A 108 3.55 9.75 5.76
N PHE A 109 2.99 8.71 5.14
CA PHE A 109 2.34 8.84 3.84
C PHE A 109 1.20 7.84 3.61
N TYR A 110 0.32 8.17 2.68
CA TYR A 110 -0.80 7.35 2.26
C TYR A 110 -0.64 6.88 0.81
N MET A 111 -1.04 5.61 0.56
CA MET A 111 -1.24 5.08 -0.79
C MET A 111 -2.74 5.03 -1.05
N THR A 112 -3.25 6.04 -1.77
CA THR A 112 -4.68 6.29 -1.94
C THR A 112 -5.19 5.74 -3.28
N CYS A 113 -6.03 4.71 -3.25
CA CYS A 113 -6.69 4.21 -4.44
C CYS A 113 -7.92 5.05 -4.78
N PHE A 114 -7.99 5.56 -6.02
CA PHE A 114 -9.11 6.40 -6.44
C PHE A 114 -10.46 5.68 -6.50
N TYR A 115 -10.45 4.35 -6.56
CA TYR A 115 -11.68 3.55 -6.65
C TYR A 115 -11.76 2.55 -5.52
N ASN A 116 -12.93 2.44 -4.90
CA ASN A 116 -13.19 1.41 -3.89
C ASN A 116 -13.43 0.05 -4.56
N LEU A 117 -12.34 -0.64 -4.84
CA LEU A 117 -12.35 -1.97 -5.46
C LEU A 117 -12.45 -3.10 -4.43
N HIS A 118 -12.64 -2.77 -3.14
CA HIS A 118 -12.58 -3.75 -2.06
C HIS A 118 -13.90 -3.79 -1.25
N LYS A 119 -15.00 -3.96 -1.98
CA LYS A 119 -16.35 -4.10 -1.37
C LYS A 119 -16.53 -5.44 -0.63
N GLN A 120 -15.65 -6.41 -0.88
CA GLN A 120 -15.62 -7.74 -0.27
C GLN A 120 -14.18 -8.13 0.01
N LYS A 121 -13.97 -9.05 0.97
CA LYS A 121 -12.65 -9.61 1.24
C LYS A 121 -12.04 -10.22 -0.01
N ARG A 122 -10.75 -10.03 -0.16
CA ARG A 122 -9.96 -10.57 -1.27
C ARG A 122 -8.70 -11.25 -0.75
N GLU A 123 -8.27 -12.27 -1.46
CA GLU A 123 -6.94 -12.82 -1.32
C GLU A 123 -6.00 -12.25 -2.38
N SER A 124 -4.70 -12.38 -2.14
CA SER A 124 -3.68 -12.04 -3.13
C SER A 124 -3.86 -12.93 -4.36
N THR A 125 -3.77 -12.35 -5.56
CA THR A 125 -3.80 -13.10 -6.82
C THR A 125 -2.62 -14.08 -6.97
N LEU A 126 -1.61 -13.99 -6.10
CA LEU A 126 -0.52 -14.95 -6.01
C LEU A 126 -0.94 -16.23 -5.27
N VAL A 127 -1.93 -16.14 -4.38
CA VAL A 127 -2.49 -17.28 -3.64
C VAL A 127 -3.67 -17.88 -4.41
N ASP A 128 -4.55 -17.03 -4.91
CA ASP A 128 -5.68 -17.42 -5.74
C ASP A 128 -5.61 -16.80 -7.13
N PRO A 129 -4.94 -17.45 -8.10
CA PRO A 129 -4.82 -16.95 -9.46
C PRO A 129 -6.14 -16.96 -10.23
N PHE A 130 -7.17 -17.65 -9.71
CA PHE A 130 -8.52 -17.68 -10.28
C PHE A 130 -9.40 -16.54 -9.73
N ASN A 131 -9.03 -15.94 -8.63
CA ASN A 131 -9.63 -14.70 -8.13
C ASN A 131 -9.18 -13.52 -9.02
N LYS A 132 -9.56 -13.62 -10.27
CA LYS A 132 -9.17 -12.67 -11.34
C LYS A 132 -9.94 -11.39 -11.14
N GLY A 133 -9.88 -10.69 -10.06
CA GLY A 133 -10.45 -9.32 -9.98
C GLY A 133 -11.71 -9.08 -10.84
N ALA A 134 -12.40 -10.17 -11.17
CA ALA A 134 -13.42 -10.24 -12.22
C ALA A 134 -14.57 -9.25 -12.00
N ASN A 135 -14.63 -8.66 -10.82
CA ASN A 135 -15.63 -7.70 -10.42
C ASN A 135 -15.00 -6.38 -9.91
N GLU A 136 -13.85 -5.97 -10.47
CA GLU A 136 -13.37 -4.62 -10.24
C GLU A 136 -14.32 -3.62 -10.90
N GLU A 137 -15.24 -3.10 -10.13
CA GLU A 137 -16.17 -2.06 -10.55
C GLU A 137 -15.57 -0.69 -10.25
N PHE A 138 -15.23 0.04 -11.30
CA PHE A 138 -14.71 1.41 -11.20
C PHE A 138 -15.90 2.39 -11.20
N ASN A 139 -16.38 2.72 -10.01
CA ASN A 139 -17.52 3.61 -9.84
C ASN A 139 -17.07 5.08 -9.89
N GLU A 140 -17.73 5.90 -10.69
CA GLU A 140 -17.45 7.34 -10.83
C GLU A 140 -17.70 8.14 -9.55
N ALA A 141 -18.47 7.62 -8.62
CA ALA A 141 -18.71 8.23 -7.33
C ALA A 141 -17.55 8.04 -6.31
N ASP A 142 -16.59 7.14 -6.60
CA ASP A 142 -15.48 6.86 -5.67
C ASP A 142 -14.39 7.93 -5.67
N PRO A 143 -13.89 8.44 -6.85
CA PRO A 143 -12.81 9.42 -6.87
C PRO A 143 -13.08 10.68 -6.04
N PRO A 144 -14.28 11.29 -6.06
CA PRO A 144 -14.56 12.47 -5.24
C PRO A 144 -14.34 12.23 -3.75
N LYS A 145 -14.67 11.05 -3.22
CA LYS A 145 -14.49 10.71 -1.81
C LYS A 145 -13.00 10.63 -1.46
N MET A 146 -12.21 9.95 -2.29
CA MET A 146 -10.77 9.84 -2.06
C MET A 146 -10.06 11.18 -2.23
N ILE A 147 -10.50 12.03 -3.18
CA ILE A 147 -9.99 13.40 -3.34
C ILE A 147 -10.25 14.21 -2.06
N GLN A 148 -11.41 14.05 -1.44
CA GLN A 148 -11.71 14.72 -0.17
C GLN A 148 -10.74 14.31 0.94
N ILE A 149 -10.41 13.01 1.07
CA ILE A 149 -9.39 12.53 2.00
C ILE A 149 -8.04 13.21 1.74
N ILE A 150 -7.60 13.21 0.46
CA ILE A 150 -6.31 13.81 0.06
C ILE A 150 -6.26 15.31 0.39
N GLN A 151 -7.38 16.02 0.27
CA GLN A 151 -7.47 17.46 0.55
C GLN A 151 -7.51 17.78 2.04
N ASN A 152 -7.96 16.84 2.87
CA ASN A 152 -8.16 17.06 4.31
C ASN A 152 -6.97 16.60 5.18
N THR A 153 -5.98 15.91 4.61
CA THR A 153 -4.79 15.48 5.34
C THR A 153 -3.58 16.33 5.01
N ASP A 154 -2.71 16.55 5.98
CA ASP A 154 -1.39 17.15 5.79
C ASP A 154 -0.32 16.12 5.37
N ARG A 155 -0.67 14.83 5.32
CA ARG A 155 0.26 13.75 4.96
C ARG A 155 0.46 13.67 3.46
N MET A 156 1.64 13.21 3.03
CA MET A 156 1.90 12.95 1.62
C MET A 156 0.96 11.83 1.12
N CYS A 157 0.25 12.10 0.02
CA CYS A 157 -0.60 11.12 -0.64
C CYS A 157 -0.04 10.71 -1.99
N LEU A 158 0.14 9.41 -2.19
CA LEU A 158 0.52 8.79 -3.46
C LEU A 158 -0.72 8.12 -4.05
N ALA A 159 -1.35 8.81 -4.99
CA ALA A 159 -2.58 8.33 -5.61
C ALA A 159 -2.31 7.31 -6.72
N PHE A 160 -3.11 6.26 -6.78
CA PHE A 160 -2.98 5.23 -7.81
C PHE A 160 -4.32 4.77 -8.38
N LYS A 161 -4.27 4.05 -9.50
CA LYS A 161 -5.43 3.64 -10.32
C LYS A 161 -6.27 4.83 -10.83
N ILE A 162 -5.68 6.02 -10.95
CA ILE A 162 -6.37 7.27 -11.32
C ILE A 162 -7.17 7.13 -12.62
N LEU A 163 -6.60 6.45 -13.63
CA LEU A 163 -7.23 6.21 -14.93
C LEU A 163 -8.03 4.89 -15.00
N ALA A 164 -8.36 4.28 -13.86
CA ALA A 164 -9.11 3.02 -13.81
C ALA A 164 -8.53 1.93 -14.75
N ALA A 165 -7.19 1.83 -14.83
CA ALA A 165 -6.50 0.94 -15.76
C ALA A 165 -6.90 1.17 -17.24
N GLY A 166 -7.11 2.42 -17.63
CA GLY A 166 -7.51 2.83 -18.99
C GLY A 166 -8.99 2.64 -19.31
N ARG A 167 -9.82 2.31 -18.31
CA ARG A 167 -11.29 2.19 -18.48
C ARG A 167 -12.03 3.51 -18.35
N ARG A 168 -11.34 4.55 -17.85
CA ARG A 168 -11.87 5.89 -17.65
C ARG A 168 -10.85 6.90 -18.22
N CYS A 169 -11.11 7.33 -19.44
CA CYS A 169 -10.30 8.35 -20.13
C CYS A 169 -11.19 9.54 -20.41
#